data_ba0fe2e98fed0c40af8c68b134220bce
#
_entry.id   ba0fe2e98fed0c40af8c68b134220bce
#
_cell.length_a   1.000
_cell.length_b   1.000
_cell.length_c   1.000
_cell.angle_alpha   90.00
_cell.angle_beta   90.00
_cell.angle_gamma   90.00
#
_symmetry.space_group_name_H-M   'P 1'
#
loop_
_entity.id
_entity.type
_entity.pdbx_description
1 polymer ?
#
loop_
_entity_poly.entity_id
_entity_poly.type
_entity_poly.pdbx_seq_one_letter_code
_entity_poly.pdbx_strand_id
1 'polypeptide(L)'
;MCGTRFKPLLRRERAVTDISSRLSLQPVIAGDFEEMLALRIDAMRPSLERVGRFDFARSRERLSAGFFPQYMQHILLDGERVGFFTLKPEGDTALRLDHLYLRSNASGQGIGSWVLRQALSQARERGLAVRLTALKESDANRFYLRHGFVLQGEEGVDLHYEWPVTESAT
;
A
#
# COMPACT_ATOMS: atom_id res chain seq x y z
N MET A 1 -32.95 -37.71 -37.53
CA MET A 1 -31.67 -36.97 -37.61
C MET A 1 -31.76 -35.74 -36.71
N CYS A 2 -31.33 -35.88 -35.49
CA CYS A 2 -31.24 -34.78 -34.53
C CYS A 2 -29.90 -34.13 -34.57
N GLY A 3 -29.80 -32.96 -35.19
CA GLY A 3 -28.62 -32.13 -35.10
C GLY A 3 -28.59 -31.32 -33.82
N THR A 4 -27.91 -31.78 -32.82
CA THR A 4 -27.73 -31.04 -31.58
C THR A 4 -26.62 -29.99 -31.84
N ARG A 5 -27.04 -28.75 -32.07
CA ARG A 5 -26.11 -27.62 -32.09
C ARG A 5 -25.64 -27.36 -30.65
N PHE A 6 -24.43 -27.76 -30.36
CA PHE A 6 -23.69 -27.26 -29.20
C PHE A 6 -23.44 -25.76 -29.42
N LYS A 7 -24.09 -24.92 -28.61
CA LYS A 7 -23.65 -23.53 -28.45
C LYS A 7 -22.42 -23.54 -27.55
N PRO A 8 -21.27 -23.00 -28.00
CA PRO A 8 -20.19 -22.80 -27.07
C PRO A 8 -20.64 -21.77 -26.03
N LEU A 9 -20.60 -22.18 -24.78
CA LEU A 9 -20.68 -21.27 -23.65
C LEU A 9 -19.49 -20.31 -23.79
N LEU A 10 -19.77 -19.11 -24.31
CA LEU A 10 -18.87 -17.98 -24.18
C LEU A 10 -18.62 -17.77 -22.68
N ARG A 11 -17.47 -18.27 -22.20
CA ARG A 11 -16.90 -17.78 -20.97
C ARG A 11 -16.89 -16.25 -21.12
N ARG A 12 -17.74 -15.58 -20.36
CA ARG A 12 -17.53 -14.17 -20.10
C ARG A 12 -16.18 -14.08 -19.42
N GLU A 13 -15.13 -13.87 -20.19
CA GLU A 13 -13.92 -13.28 -19.68
C GLU A 13 -14.39 -11.99 -19.04
N ARG A 14 -14.42 -11.97 -17.69
CA ARG A 14 -14.51 -10.71 -16.97
C ARG A 14 -13.29 -9.96 -17.46
N ALA A 15 -13.52 -8.97 -18.30
CA ALA A 15 -12.51 -7.98 -18.58
C ALA A 15 -12.05 -7.49 -17.21
N VAL A 16 -10.82 -7.86 -16.83
CA VAL A 16 -10.14 -7.25 -15.69
C VAL A 16 -9.99 -5.80 -16.12
N THR A 17 -10.95 -4.97 -15.69
CA THR A 17 -10.90 -3.55 -15.96
C THR A 17 -9.62 -3.07 -15.29
N ASP A 18 -8.64 -2.67 -16.09
CA ASP A 18 -7.39 -2.15 -15.59
C ASP A 18 -7.66 -0.86 -14.83
N ILE A 19 -7.67 -0.97 -13.49
CA ILE A 19 -7.93 0.17 -12.60
C ILE A 19 -6.84 1.24 -12.71
N SER A 20 -5.67 0.91 -13.28
CA SER A 20 -4.54 1.83 -13.34
C SER A 20 -4.84 3.11 -14.10
N SER A 21 -5.72 3.07 -15.11
CA SER A 21 -6.14 4.26 -15.86
C SER A 21 -6.96 5.25 -15.03
N ARG A 22 -7.53 4.82 -13.91
CA ARG A 22 -8.35 5.60 -12.98
C ARG A 22 -7.56 6.10 -11.78
N LEU A 23 -6.33 5.63 -11.61
CA LEU A 23 -5.47 5.94 -10.48
C LEU A 23 -4.47 7.04 -10.82
N SER A 24 -4.27 7.93 -9.87
CA SER A 24 -3.25 8.98 -9.93
C SER A 24 -2.72 9.29 -8.55
N LEU A 25 -1.61 10.03 -8.49
CA LEU A 25 -0.98 10.49 -7.27
C LEU A 25 -1.01 12.01 -7.21
N GLN A 26 -1.16 12.56 -6.01
CA GLN A 26 -1.16 13.99 -5.75
C GLN A 26 -0.23 14.30 -4.58
N PRO A 27 0.69 15.27 -4.71
CA PRO A 27 1.54 15.68 -3.59
C PRO A 27 0.72 16.12 -2.37
N VAL A 28 1.19 15.74 -1.19
CA VAL A 28 0.62 16.15 0.10
C VAL A 28 1.14 17.55 0.46
N ILE A 29 0.27 18.36 1.02
CA ILE A 29 0.61 19.67 1.60
C ILE A 29 0.36 19.66 3.12
N ALA A 30 0.95 20.62 3.84
CA ALA A 30 0.84 20.68 5.30
C ALA A 30 -0.61 20.76 5.81
N GLY A 31 -1.50 21.40 5.08
CA GLY A 31 -2.92 21.52 5.44
C GLY A 31 -3.74 20.24 5.33
N ASP A 32 -3.18 19.17 4.78
CA ASP A 32 -3.88 17.89 4.58
C ASP A 32 -3.85 16.97 5.81
N PHE A 33 -3.15 17.35 6.88
CA PHE A 33 -2.87 16.47 8.02
C PHE A 33 -4.14 15.88 8.66
N GLU A 34 -5.15 16.69 8.94
CA GLU A 34 -6.37 16.23 9.63
C GLU A 34 -7.18 15.25 8.78
N GLU A 35 -7.28 15.48 7.49
CA GLU A 35 -7.92 14.55 6.55
C GLU A 35 -7.16 13.21 6.50
N MET A 36 -5.84 13.27 6.47
CA MET A 36 -4.98 12.09 6.43
C MET A 36 -5.05 11.30 7.74
N LEU A 37 -5.15 11.99 8.88
CA LEU A 37 -5.34 11.35 10.17
C LEU A 37 -6.66 10.57 10.21
N ALA A 38 -7.75 11.16 9.76
CA ALA A 38 -9.04 10.49 9.69
C ALA A 38 -9.00 9.25 8.80
N LEU A 39 -8.31 9.31 7.66
CA LEU A 39 -8.12 8.19 6.77
C LEU A 39 -7.28 7.07 7.41
N ARG A 40 -6.19 7.44 8.06
CA ARG A 40 -5.34 6.48 8.79
C ARG A 40 -6.12 5.73 9.87
N ILE A 41 -6.94 6.43 10.62
CA ILE A 41 -7.77 5.83 11.66
C ILE A 41 -8.77 4.86 11.05
N ASP A 42 -9.46 5.23 9.99
CA ASP A 42 -10.37 4.33 9.27
C ASP A 42 -9.66 3.05 8.79
N ALA A 43 -8.46 3.19 8.23
CA ALA A 43 -7.69 2.06 7.69
C ALA A 43 -7.11 1.15 8.77
N MET A 44 -6.61 1.72 9.87
CA MET A 44 -5.81 1.00 10.88
C MET A 44 -6.61 0.51 12.07
N ARG A 45 -7.74 1.13 12.36
CA ARG A 45 -8.52 0.84 13.58
C ARG A 45 -8.84 -0.64 13.76
N PRO A 46 -9.35 -1.38 12.74
CA PRO A 46 -9.66 -2.81 12.93
C PRO A 46 -8.43 -3.64 13.32
N SER A 47 -7.27 -3.38 12.72
CA SER A 47 -6.03 -4.10 13.01
C SER A 47 -5.48 -3.76 14.39
N LEU A 48 -5.53 -2.48 14.78
CA LEU A 48 -5.08 -2.04 16.10
C LEU A 48 -5.99 -2.53 17.22
N GLU A 49 -7.30 -2.58 17.01
CA GLU A 49 -8.24 -3.15 17.95
C GLU A 49 -8.02 -4.64 18.19
N ARG A 50 -7.73 -5.41 17.13
CA ARG A 50 -7.41 -6.85 17.24
C ARG A 50 -6.22 -7.15 18.13
N VAL A 51 -5.22 -6.27 18.17
CA VAL A 51 -4.04 -6.41 19.05
C VAL A 51 -4.16 -5.60 20.34
N GLY A 52 -5.33 -5.01 20.62
CA GLY A 52 -5.59 -4.21 21.83
C GLY A 52 -4.80 -2.91 21.92
N ARG A 53 -4.42 -2.34 20.77
CA ARG A 53 -3.54 -1.17 20.68
C ARG A 53 -4.17 0.08 20.06
N PHE A 54 -5.49 0.10 19.84
CA PHE A 54 -6.12 1.30 19.31
C PHE A 54 -6.17 2.41 20.36
N ASP A 55 -5.58 3.55 20.02
CA ASP A 55 -5.57 4.78 20.81
C ASP A 55 -5.52 5.95 19.82
N PHE A 56 -6.51 6.84 19.90
CA PHE A 56 -6.62 8.00 19.02
C PHE A 56 -5.42 8.95 19.14
N ALA A 57 -5.05 9.30 20.38
CA ALA A 57 -3.95 10.21 20.64
C ALA A 57 -2.63 9.65 20.11
N ARG A 58 -2.40 8.36 20.28
CA ARG A 58 -1.21 7.67 19.77
C ARG A 58 -1.21 7.59 18.24
N SER A 59 -2.36 7.40 17.61
CA SER A 59 -2.50 7.43 16.16
C SER A 59 -2.14 8.81 15.59
N ARG A 60 -2.58 9.87 16.23
CA ARG A 60 -2.24 11.26 15.89
C ARG A 60 -0.75 11.52 16.04
N GLU A 61 -0.18 11.11 17.15
CA GLU A 61 1.25 11.28 17.44
C GLU A 61 2.14 10.55 16.42
N ARG A 62 1.78 9.32 16.05
CA ARG A 62 2.52 8.54 15.06
C ARG A 62 2.47 9.17 13.67
N LEU A 63 1.31 9.65 13.24
CA LEU A 63 1.22 10.36 11.95
C LEU A 63 2.01 11.66 12.01
N SER A 64 1.89 12.43 13.10
CA SER A 64 2.63 13.68 13.30
C SER A 64 4.14 13.48 13.23
N ALA A 65 4.66 12.45 13.88
CA ALA A 65 6.09 12.12 13.87
C ALA A 65 6.61 11.71 12.49
N GLY A 66 5.75 11.13 11.65
CA GLY A 66 6.08 10.70 10.29
C GLY A 66 5.55 11.63 9.19
N PHE A 67 5.08 12.83 9.54
CA PHE A 67 4.49 13.74 8.57
C PHE A 67 5.55 14.57 7.87
N PHE A 68 5.96 14.09 6.71
CA PHE A 68 6.94 14.75 5.83
C PHE A 68 6.30 14.93 4.44
N PRO A 69 5.55 16.01 4.21
CA PRO A 69 4.79 16.20 2.96
C PRO A 69 5.62 16.02 1.68
N GLN A 70 6.90 16.38 1.71
CA GLN A 70 7.82 16.22 0.57
C GLN A 70 8.03 14.76 0.13
N TYR A 71 7.72 13.78 1.00
CA TYR A 71 7.83 12.35 0.73
C TYR A 71 6.49 11.64 0.70
N MET A 72 5.39 12.39 0.78
CA MET A 72 4.05 11.84 0.89
C MET A 72 3.20 12.17 -0.33
N GLN A 73 2.35 11.23 -0.71
CA GLN A 73 1.41 11.42 -1.80
C GLN A 73 0.03 10.86 -1.45
N HIS A 74 -1.00 11.59 -1.85
CA HIS A 74 -2.36 11.06 -1.88
C HIS A 74 -2.50 10.09 -3.04
N ILE A 75 -3.29 9.05 -2.83
CA ILE A 75 -3.71 8.12 -3.86
C ILE A 75 -5.12 8.53 -4.28
N LEU A 76 -5.31 8.81 -5.57
CA LEU A 76 -6.59 9.23 -6.11
C LEU A 76 -7.17 8.12 -7.00
N LEU A 77 -8.45 7.86 -6.83
CA LEU A 77 -9.25 7.04 -7.72
C LEU A 77 -10.34 7.91 -8.33
N ASP A 78 -10.35 8.05 -9.65
CA ASP A 78 -11.25 8.96 -10.37
C ASP A 78 -11.23 10.41 -9.82
N GLY A 79 -10.06 10.88 -9.38
CA GLY A 79 -9.88 12.22 -8.83
C GLY A 79 -10.23 12.38 -7.34
N GLU A 80 -10.70 11.33 -6.67
CA GLU A 80 -11.00 11.34 -5.24
C GLU A 80 -9.88 10.73 -4.41
N ARG A 81 -9.54 11.35 -3.28
CA ARG A 81 -8.53 10.86 -2.35
C ARG A 81 -9.04 9.62 -1.62
N VAL A 82 -8.44 8.47 -1.90
CA VAL A 82 -8.82 7.18 -1.30
C VAL A 82 -7.74 6.60 -0.39
N GLY A 83 -6.58 7.20 -0.35
CA GLY A 83 -5.46 6.75 0.45
C GLY A 83 -4.28 7.69 0.39
N PHE A 84 -3.21 7.31 1.05
CA PHE A 84 -1.92 7.98 0.97
C PHE A 84 -0.77 7.02 1.32
N PHE A 85 0.44 7.41 0.99
CA PHE A 85 1.63 6.68 1.37
C PHE A 85 2.83 7.63 1.50
N THR A 86 3.84 7.16 2.21
CA THR A 86 5.14 7.81 2.35
C THR A 86 6.22 6.94 1.75
N LEU A 87 7.05 7.50 0.89
CA LEU A 87 8.24 6.85 0.37
C LEU A 87 9.42 7.81 0.55
N LYS A 88 10.28 7.51 1.52
CA LYS A 88 11.38 8.39 1.91
C LYS A 88 12.73 7.66 1.88
N PRO A 89 13.84 8.39 1.68
CA PRO A 89 15.15 7.79 1.81
C PRO A 89 15.40 7.21 3.21
N GLU A 90 16.01 6.05 3.27
CA GLU A 90 16.51 5.43 4.49
C GLU A 90 18.00 5.09 4.30
N GLY A 91 18.88 5.99 4.74
CA GLY A 91 20.28 5.92 4.39
C GLY A 91 20.51 6.05 2.88
N ASP A 92 21.61 5.48 2.39
CA ASP A 92 21.98 5.54 0.97
C ASP A 92 21.58 4.29 0.17
N THR A 93 21.04 3.26 0.83
CA THR A 93 20.86 1.93 0.25
C THR A 93 19.40 1.49 0.16
N ALA A 94 18.49 2.22 0.78
CA ALA A 94 17.07 1.84 0.83
C ALA A 94 16.12 3.03 0.76
N LEU A 95 14.90 2.74 0.34
CA LEU A 95 13.73 3.59 0.55
C LEU A 95 12.86 2.96 1.64
N ARG A 96 12.29 3.79 2.49
CA ARG A 96 11.31 3.38 3.48
C ARG A 96 9.91 3.68 3.00
N LEU A 97 9.09 2.65 2.91
CA LEU A 97 7.65 2.77 2.65
C LEU A 97 6.92 2.80 3.99
N ASP A 98 6.35 3.93 4.30
CA ASP A 98 5.53 4.12 5.48
C ASP A 98 4.11 4.55 5.09
N HIS A 99 3.17 4.39 6.00
CA HIS A 99 1.83 4.96 5.88
C HIS A 99 1.08 4.60 4.59
N LEU A 100 1.26 3.40 4.05
CA LEU A 100 0.42 2.95 2.94
C LEU A 100 -0.96 2.57 3.49
N TYR A 101 -1.89 3.50 3.40
CA TYR A 101 -3.26 3.34 3.87
C TYR A 101 -4.26 3.60 2.75
N LEU A 102 -5.30 2.79 2.73
CA LEU A 102 -6.48 2.96 1.88
C LEU A 102 -7.73 3.04 2.74
N ARG A 103 -8.69 3.86 2.33
CA ARG A 103 -10.03 3.83 2.91
C ARG A 103 -10.58 2.40 2.87
N SER A 104 -11.34 2.01 3.87
CA SER A 104 -11.90 0.65 3.97
C SER A 104 -12.75 0.29 2.74
N ASN A 105 -13.49 1.24 2.18
CA ASN A 105 -14.29 1.04 0.97
C ASN A 105 -13.49 0.98 -0.34
N ALA A 106 -12.19 1.30 -0.31
CA ALA A 106 -11.30 1.25 -1.47
C ALA A 106 -10.39 0.01 -1.47
N SER A 107 -10.38 -0.78 -0.40
CA SER A 107 -9.58 -1.99 -0.31
C SER A 107 -10.09 -3.10 -1.23
N GLY A 108 -9.20 -4.04 -1.59
CA GLY A 108 -9.58 -5.20 -2.41
C GLY A 108 -9.79 -4.94 -3.90
N GLN A 109 -9.43 -3.75 -4.41
CA GLN A 109 -9.59 -3.37 -5.82
C GLN A 109 -8.27 -3.34 -6.61
N GLY A 110 -7.17 -3.76 -6.01
CA GLY A 110 -5.84 -3.73 -6.63
C GLY A 110 -5.11 -2.39 -6.54
N ILE A 111 -5.65 -1.42 -5.80
CA ILE A 111 -5.05 -0.09 -5.63
C ILE A 111 -3.71 -0.20 -4.88
N GLY A 112 -3.66 -0.94 -3.79
CA GLY A 112 -2.45 -1.16 -3.01
C GLY A 112 -1.33 -1.80 -3.85
N SER A 113 -1.65 -2.77 -4.68
CA SER A 113 -0.71 -3.41 -5.59
C SER A 113 -0.18 -2.43 -6.64
N TRP A 114 -1.04 -1.55 -7.16
CA TRP A 114 -0.62 -0.51 -8.11
C TRP A 114 0.37 0.46 -7.44
N VAL A 115 0.05 0.96 -6.25
CA VAL A 115 0.93 1.88 -5.49
C VAL A 115 2.26 1.21 -5.18
N LEU A 116 2.22 -0.04 -4.73
CA LEU A 116 3.44 -0.79 -4.40
C LEU A 116 4.32 -0.97 -5.63
N ARG A 117 3.75 -1.29 -6.79
CA ARG A 117 4.51 -1.37 -8.04
C ARG A 117 5.17 -0.04 -8.40
N GLN A 118 4.52 1.10 -8.16
CA GLN A 118 5.13 2.43 -8.37
C GLN A 118 6.35 2.62 -7.46
N ALA A 119 6.22 2.30 -6.19
CA ALA A 119 7.31 2.40 -5.22
C ALA A 119 8.49 1.48 -5.56
N LEU A 120 8.20 0.22 -5.89
CA LEU A 120 9.24 -0.76 -6.27
C LEU A 120 9.93 -0.40 -7.58
N SER A 121 9.21 0.17 -8.54
CA SER A 121 9.80 0.67 -9.79
C SER A 121 10.80 1.79 -9.52
N GLN A 122 10.46 2.76 -8.69
CA GLN A 122 11.38 3.83 -8.30
C GLN A 122 12.64 3.28 -7.60
N ALA A 123 12.47 2.34 -6.70
CA ALA A 123 13.58 1.71 -6.00
C ALA A 123 14.50 0.95 -6.96
N ARG A 124 13.91 0.18 -7.87
CA ARG A 124 14.67 -0.58 -8.88
C ARG A 124 15.50 0.33 -9.78
N GLU A 125 14.92 1.42 -10.28
CA GLU A 125 15.62 2.39 -11.13
C GLU A 125 16.80 3.03 -10.41
N ARG A 126 16.74 3.16 -9.10
CA ARG A 126 17.79 3.76 -8.25
C ARG A 126 18.74 2.73 -7.63
N GLY A 127 18.50 1.44 -7.84
CA GLY A 127 19.30 0.37 -7.23
C GLY A 127 19.18 0.30 -5.71
N LEU A 128 17.97 0.59 -5.17
CA LEU A 128 17.70 0.65 -3.74
C LEU A 128 16.75 -0.49 -3.30
N ALA A 129 16.94 -0.96 -2.08
CA ALA A 129 15.98 -1.81 -1.41
C ALA A 129 14.75 -1.00 -0.95
N VAL A 130 13.66 -1.67 -0.64
CA VAL A 130 12.50 -1.05 0.04
C VAL A 130 12.28 -1.74 1.38
N ARG A 131 12.17 -0.96 2.44
CA ARG A 131 11.91 -1.44 3.79
C ARG A 131 10.57 -0.92 4.29
N LEU A 132 9.90 -1.74 5.07
CA LEU A 132 8.64 -1.37 5.72
C LEU A 132 8.43 -2.13 7.03
N THR A 133 7.48 -1.64 7.81
CA THR A 133 7.02 -2.29 9.03
C THR A 133 5.51 -2.48 8.92
N ALA A 134 5.03 -3.68 9.25
CA ALA A 134 3.62 -4.00 9.28
C ALA A 134 3.21 -4.48 10.68
N LEU A 135 1.99 -4.15 11.08
CA LEU A 135 1.43 -4.62 12.34
C LEU A 135 1.21 -6.13 12.27
N LYS A 136 1.64 -6.87 13.30
CA LYS A 136 1.34 -8.29 13.49
C LYS A 136 -0.16 -8.54 13.34
N GLU A 137 -0.52 -9.67 12.72
CA GLU A 137 -1.91 -10.09 12.50
C GLU A 137 -2.75 -9.17 11.59
N SER A 138 -2.13 -8.20 10.92
CA SER A 138 -2.81 -7.45 9.88
C SER A 138 -2.77 -8.18 8.54
N ASP A 139 -3.80 -7.94 7.71
CA ASP A 139 -3.88 -8.52 6.36
C ASP A 139 -2.76 -8.00 5.43
N ALA A 140 -2.15 -6.88 5.78
CA ALA A 140 -1.02 -6.30 5.07
C ALA A 140 0.18 -7.26 4.99
N ASN A 141 0.38 -8.13 5.97
CA ASN A 141 1.49 -9.09 5.95
C ASN A 141 1.42 -10.01 4.74
N ARG A 142 0.25 -10.58 4.43
CA ARG A 142 0.05 -11.42 3.25
C ARG A 142 0.29 -10.65 1.95
N PHE A 143 -0.16 -9.43 1.93
CA PHE A 143 0.00 -8.53 0.80
C PHE A 143 1.47 -8.27 0.48
N TYR A 144 2.28 -7.93 1.48
CA TYR A 144 3.71 -7.69 1.29
C TYR A 144 4.48 -8.95 0.91
N LEU A 145 4.18 -10.07 1.54
CA LEU A 145 4.80 -11.36 1.18
C LEU A 145 4.53 -11.74 -0.28
N ARG A 146 3.31 -11.52 -0.78
CA ARG A 146 2.97 -11.80 -2.18
C ARG A 146 3.74 -10.91 -3.17
N HIS A 147 4.17 -9.72 -2.75
CA HIS A 147 4.91 -8.78 -3.58
C HIS A 147 6.43 -8.91 -3.46
N GLY A 148 6.91 -9.98 -2.85
CA GLY A 148 8.33 -10.30 -2.78
C GLY A 148 9.08 -9.71 -1.60
N PHE A 149 8.37 -9.13 -0.63
CA PHE A 149 8.99 -8.71 0.62
C PHE A 149 9.35 -9.91 1.48
N VAL A 150 10.49 -9.82 2.16
CA VAL A 150 11.03 -10.87 3.01
C VAL A 150 11.05 -10.38 4.45
N LEU A 151 10.53 -11.19 5.36
CA LEU A 151 10.55 -10.90 6.79
C LEU A 151 12.00 -10.88 7.30
N GLN A 152 12.40 -9.78 7.92
CA GLN A 152 13.75 -9.59 8.48
C GLN A 152 13.79 -9.77 10.00
N GLY A 153 12.70 -9.51 10.69
CA GLY A 153 12.61 -9.62 12.14
C GLY A 153 11.30 -9.11 12.68
N GLU A 154 11.16 -9.21 13.99
CA GLU A 154 9.99 -8.72 14.71
C GLU A 154 10.38 -7.99 15.98
N GLU A 155 9.60 -6.98 16.34
CA GLU A 155 9.76 -6.21 17.57
C GLU A 155 8.38 -5.88 18.15
N GLY A 156 8.02 -6.51 19.29
CA GLY A 156 6.70 -6.34 19.89
C GLY A 156 5.59 -6.80 18.94
N VAL A 157 4.76 -5.85 18.50
CA VAL A 157 3.66 -6.10 17.57
C VAL A 157 4.01 -5.76 16.10
N ASP A 158 5.25 -5.35 15.86
CA ASP A 158 5.72 -4.91 14.55
C ASP A 158 6.55 -6.01 13.87
N LEU A 159 6.28 -6.22 12.58
CA LEU A 159 7.05 -7.08 11.69
C LEU A 159 7.82 -6.21 10.67
N HIS A 160 9.11 -6.45 10.56
CA HIS A 160 10.00 -5.72 9.66
C HIS A 160 10.26 -6.51 8.39
N TYR A 161 10.01 -5.88 7.23
CA TYR A 161 10.17 -6.46 5.91
C TYR A 161 11.14 -5.69 5.05
N GLU A 162 11.82 -6.40 4.15
CA GLU A 162 12.64 -5.81 3.11
C GLU A 162 12.32 -6.44 1.75
N TRP A 163 12.16 -5.59 0.75
CA TRP A 163 12.22 -5.99 -0.65
C TRP A 163 13.66 -5.75 -1.11
N PRO A 164 14.42 -6.83 -1.43
CA PRO A 164 15.85 -6.70 -1.70
C PRO A 164 16.11 -6.01 -3.03
N VAL A 165 17.30 -5.40 -3.13
CA VAL A 165 17.77 -4.88 -4.41
C VAL A 165 17.83 -6.03 -5.42
N THR A 166 17.12 -5.90 -6.52
CA THR A 166 17.31 -6.80 -7.65
C THR A 166 18.43 -6.21 -8.52
N GLU A 167 19.53 -6.92 -8.64
CA GLU A 167 20.53 -6.57 -9.63
C GLU A 167 19.88 -6.59 -10.99
N SER A 168 19.93 -5.46 -11.68
CA SER A 168 19.53 -5.41 -13.07
C SER A 168 20.39 -6.40 -13.82
N ALA A 169 19.82 -7.45 -14.38
CA ALA A 169 20.54 -8.31 -15.29
C ALA A 169 21.03 -7.45 -16.45
N THR A 170 22.37 -7.25 -16.52
CA THR A 170 23.04 -6.65 -17.67
C THR A 170 22.98 -7.58 -18.87
#